data_72ca50ef7037199f438c4d14ad90a8cd
#
_entry.id   72ca50ef7037199f438c4d14ad90a8cd
#
_cell.length_a   1.000
_cell.length_b   1.000
_cell.length_c   1.000
_cell.angle_alpha   90.00
_cell.angle_beta   90.00
_cell.angle_gamma   90.00
#
_symmetry.space_group_name_H-M   'P 1'
#
loop_
_entity.id
_entity.type
_entity.pdbx_description
1 polymer ?
#
loop_
_entity_poly.entity_id
_entity_poly.type
_entity_poly.pdbx_seq_one_letter_code
_entity_poly.pdbx_strand_id
1 'polypeptide(L)'
;DHGKTSVLDVLRKANVVSGEFGGITQHIGAYQINHNNNKITFIDTPGHAAFTEMRARGSKLTDIVILVVAADDGVKPQTIESIKHAKAAKVPIVVAINKCDLPEADPQKIKNQLLEYELIAEDLSGDTLMVEISTKTKNNLDKLVESVLLQAELLDLKTDFETNAKGIVLESKIDIGRGPVANIVVTAGTLKKGDYFVSGLKWGKVRAIINDQGKNIDIAEPATPIEIIGINGAAKSGDDFIVLSNEKDAKSLCEARVEESKDDKIPLNFVTQDSAFQNSVSEELNIIIKSDVHGSSEAIKNAIDQIKHDEVKPKILLSDIGMVTETDVTLAKASNAVIIAFNVKPSKEAKKRAEQEKITISSYNIIYEVLDFIKAKMAGLLSPDVQETIIGSAEILEIFKVSKVGKVAGSKVVEGEITQNSSARLIRDGAIIFNGKIGSIFREKDQTKQVSAGLECGITLKDFADYQKKDIIEVYNSTTTERTI
;
A
#
# COMPACT_ATOMS: atom_id res chain seq x y z
N ASP A 1 -12.57 -0.10 -11.80
CA ASP A 1 -12.73 -0.55 -13.21
C ASP A 1 -13.91 0.12 -13.93
N HIS A 2 -14.18 1.40 -13.57
CA HIS A 2 -15.25 2.20 -14.18
C HIS A 2 -14.84 2.83 -15.51
N GLY A 3 -13.56 2.68 -15.94
CA GLY A 3 -13.05 3.13 -17.23
C GLY A 3 -12.54 4.58 -17.27
N LYS A 4 -12.00 5.10 -16.16
CA LYS A 4 -11.42 6.46 -16.09
C LYS A 4 -10.37 6.70 -17.17
N THR A 5 -9.30 5.92 -17.16
CA THR A 5 -8.21 6.01 -18.14
C THR A 5 -8.68 5.70 -19.56
N SER A 6 -9.67 4.79 -19.71
CA SER A 6 -10.27 4.49 -21.04
C SER A 6 -11.02 5.69 -21.63
N VAL A 7 -11.69 6.52 -20.82
CA VAL A 7 -12.32 7.78 -21.29
C VAL A 7 -11.25 8.71 -21.86
N LEU A 8 -10.16 8.89 -21.13
CA LEU A 8 -9.04 9.74 -21.56
C LEU A 8 -8.34 9.20 -22.81
N ASP A 9 -8.11 7.89 -22.91
CA ASP A 9 -7.50 7.26 -24.07
C ASP A 9 -8.31 7.53 -25.34
N VAL A 10 -9.63 7.44 -25.26
CA VAL A 10 -10.49 7.72 -26.42
C VAL A 10 -10.46 9.20 -26.77
N LEU A 11 -10.51 10.12 -25.80
CA LEU A 11 -10.43 11.57 -26.03
C LEU A 11 -9.10 11.98 -26.66
N ARG A 12 -8.00 11.36 -26.24
CA ARG A 12 -6.64 11.60 -26.78
C ARG A 12 -6.35 10.87 -28.09
N LYS A 13 -7.17 9.90 -28.49
CA LYS A 13 -6.87 8.93 -29.55
C LYS A 13 -5.55 8.18 -29.28
N ALA A 14 -5.32 7.82 -28.02
CA ALA A 14 -4.15 7.09 -27.55
C ALA A 14 -4.58 5.74 -26.94
N ASN A 15 -3.63 4.93 -26.53
CA ASN A 15 -3.88 3.64 -25.89
C ASN A 15 -2.86 3.44 -24.75
N VAL A 16 -3.06 4.14 -23.66
CA VAL A 16 -2.19 4.08 -22.46
C VAL A 16 -2.53 2.88 -21.59
N VAL A 17 -3.83 2.56 -21.47
CA VAL A 17 -4.32 1.43 -20.67
C VAL A 17 -3.62 0.11 -21.02
N SER A 18 -3.36 -0.14 -22.30
CA SER A 18 -2.69 -1.40 -22.71
C SER A 18 -1.22 -1.48 -22.34
N GLY A 19 -0.60 -0.36 -21.98
CA GLY A 19 0.80 -0.28 -21.53
C GLY A 19 0.98 -0.30 -20.03
N GLU A 20 -0.10 -0.17 -19.25
CA GLU A 20 -0.05 -0.16 -17.80
C GLU A 20 0.04 -1.57 -17.22
N PHE A 21 0.95 -1.77 -16.24
CA PHE A 21 1.08 -3.04 -15.54
C PHE A 21 -0.19 -3.38 -14.77
N GLY A 22 -0.70 -4.58 -14.97
CA GLY A 22 -1.94 -5.04 -14.35
C GLY A 22 -3.22 -4.40 -14.91
N GLY A 23 -3.13 -3.55 -15.95
CA GLY A 23 -4.27 -2.84 -16.53
C GLY A 23 -4.89 -1.80 -15.60
N ILE A 24 -4.14 -1.30 -14.63
CA ILE A 24 -4.57 -0.28 -13.66
C ILE A 24 -3.63 0.92 -13.68
N THR A 25 -4.19 2.11 -13.61
CA THR A 25 -3.41 3.36 -13.50
C THR A 25 -2.79 3.47 -12.11
N GLN A 26 -1.46 3.60 -12.05
CA GLN A 26 -0.69 3.69 -10.81
C GLN A 26 0.11 4.99 -10.70
N HIS A 27 0.13 5.82 -11.74
CA HIS A 27 0.80 7.12 -11.82
C HIS A 27 -0.19 8.22 -12.12
N ILE A 28 0.13 9.45 -11.71
CA ILE A 28 -0.64 10.62 -12.13
C ILE A 28 -0.22 10.99 -13.55
N GLY A 29 -1.15 10.89 -14.50
CA GLY A 29 -0.97 11.37 -15.87
C GLY A 29 -1.58 12.76 -16.05
N ALA A 30 -0.91 13.65 -16.80
CA ALA A 30 -1.48 14.92 -17.20
C ALA A 30 -1.37 15.10 -18.71
N TYR A 31 -2.46 15.47 -19.33
CA TYR A 31 -2.60 15.47 -20.79
C TYR A 31 -3.43 16.65 -21.24
N GLN A 32 -3.03 17.30 -22.34
CA GLN A 32 -3.78 18.39 -22.93
C GLN A 32 -4.46 17.96 -24.23
N ILE A 33 -5.75 18.24 -24.33
CA ILE A 33 -6.51 18.08 -25.57
C ILE A 33 -6.95 19.45 -26.10
N ASN A 34 -7.15 19.54 -27.40
CA ASN A 34 -7.72 20.71 -28.04
C ASN A 34 -9.08 20.35 -28.64
N HIS A 35 -10.13 20.97 -28.13
CA HIS A 35 -11.51 20.81 -28.63
C HIS A 35 -12.08 22.16 -29.02
N ASN A 36 -12.39 22.34 -30.29
CA ASN A 36 -12.96 23.60 -30.84
C ASN A 36 -12.15 24.87 -30.45
N ASN A 37 -10.81 24.81 -30.55
CA ASN A 37 -9.85 25.84 -30.15
C ASN A 37 -9.74 26.08 -28.61
N ASN A 38 -10.46 25.36 -27.79
CA ASN A 38 -10.29 25.37 -26.32
C ASN A 38 -9.30 24.30 -25.91
N LYS A 39 -8.28 24.69 -25.15
CA LYS A 39 -7.30 23.77 -24.55
C LYS A 39 -7.82 23.29 -23.19
N ILE A 40 -7.93 22.00 -23.01
CA ILE A 40 -8.35 21.38 -21.74
C ILE A 40 -7.26 20.45 -21.29
N THR A 41 -6.82 20.61 -20.05
CA THR A 41 -5.83 19.72 -19.45
C THR A 41 -6.51 18.75 -18.51
N PHE A 42 -6.38 17.47 -18.80
CA PHE A 42 -6.88 16.38 -17.97
C PHE A 42 -5.77 15.84 -17.06
N ILE A 43 -6.10 15.63 -15.81
CA ILE A 43 -5.25 14.95 -14.84
C ILE A 43 -5.90 13.61 -14.51
N ASP A 44 -5.25 12.51 -14.91
CA ASP A 44 -5.67 11.16 -14.55
C ASP A 44 -5.08 10.75 -13.21
N THR A 45 -5.92 10.23 -12.33
CA THR A 45 -5.50 9.79 -10.99
C THR A 45 -5.87 8.32 -10.77
N PRO A 46 -4.99 7.55 -10.10
CA PRO A 46 -5.27 6.16 -9.77
C PRO A 46 -6.56 6.01 -8.96
N GLY A 47 -7.34 4.95 -9.25
CA GLY A 47 -8.62 4.71 -8.60
C GLY A 47 -8.54 3.99 -7.25
N HIS A 48 -7.43 3.29 -6.99
CA HIS A 48 -7.29 2.43 -5.81
C HIS A 48 -7.12 3.21 -4.50
N ALA A 49 -7.62 2.66 -3.38
CA ALA A 49 -7.58 3.30 -2.04
C ALA A 49 -6.16 3.68 -1.60
N ALA A 50 -5.13 2.89 -1.95
CA ALA A 50 -3.74 3.22 -1.64
C ALA A 50 -3.29 4.60 -2.17
N PHE A 51 -3.95 5.12 -3.22
CA PHE A 51 -3.61 6.38 -3.88
C PHE A 51 -4.51 7.56 -3.46
N THR A 52 -5.08 7.51 -2.25
CA THR A 52 -5.95 8.56 -1.69
C THR A 52 -5.30 9.95 -1.74
N GLU A 53 -4.04 10.07 -1.36
CA GLU A 53 -3.30 11.33 -1.39
C GLU A 53 -3.15 11.90 -2.81
N MET A 54 -2.96 11.03 -3.81
CA MET A 54 -2.92 11.45 -5.21
C MET A 54 -4.26 12.03 -5.68
N ARG A 55 -5.40 11.42 -5.29
CA ARG A 55 -6.73 11.95 -5.59
C ARG A 55 -7.02 13.26 -4.87
N ALA A 56 -6.67 13.36 -3.59
CA ALA A 56 -6.82 14.61 -2.83
C ALA A 56 -6.01 15.75 -3.44
N ARG A 57 -4.80 15.46 -3.89
CA ARG A 57 -3.91 16.40 -4.57
C ARG A 57 -4.48 16.79 -5.93
N GLY A 58 -4.89 15.82 -6.75
CA GLY A 58 -5.54 16.07 -8.04
C GLY A 58 -6.74 16.98 -7.92
N SER A 59 -7.65 16.73 -6.97
CA SER A 59 -8.83 17.57 -6.75
C SER A 59 -8.52 19.01 -6.30
N LYS A 60 -7.41 19.24 -5.59
CA LYS A 60 -6.98 20.60 -5.20
C LYS A 60 -6.34 21.39 -6.34
N LEU A 61 -5.85 20.69 -7.36
CA LEU A 61 -5.15 21.29 -8.50
C LEU A 61 -6.05 21.61 -9.68
N THR A 62 -7.22 21.00 -9.74
CA THR A 62 -8.14 21.09 -10.87
C THR A 62 -9.29 22.04 -10.60
N ASP A 63 -9.80 22.63 -11.65
CA ASP A 63 -10.96 23.54 -11.59
C ASP A 63 -12.28 22.74 -11.64
N ILE A 64 -12.27 21.56 -12.25
CA ILE A 64 -13.45 20.70 -12.42
C ILE A 64 -13.03 19.24 -12.20
N VAL A 65 -13.87 18.46 -11.53
CA VAL A 65 -13.68 17.01 -11.37
C VAL A 65 -14.66 16.25 -12.25
N ILE A 66 -14.17 15.33 -13.08
CA ILE A 66 -15.02 14.39 -13.80
C ILE A 66 -15.08 13.10 -12.97
N LEU A 67 -16.26 12.81 -12.47
CA LEU A 67 -16.53 11.56 -11.74
C LEU A 67 -17.05 10.49 -12.70
N VAL A 68 -16.24 9.48 -12.95
CA VAL A 68 -16.61 8.37 -13.84
C VAL A 68 -17.23 7.24 -13.00
N VAL A 69 -18.47 6.88 -13.34
CA VAL A 69 -19.22 5.78 -12.69
C VAL A 69 -19.69 4.81 -13.75
N ALA A 70 -19.47 3.52 -13.57
CA ALA A 70 -19.92 2.51 -14.51
C ALA A 70 -21.40 2.17 -14.28
N ALA A 71 -22.20 2.16 -15.33
CA ALA A 71 -23.65 1.94 -15.27
C ALA A 71 -24.05 0.52 -14.84
N ASP A 72 -23.15 -0.45 -15.01
CA ASP A 72 -23.31 -1.84 -14.62
C ASP A 72 -22.98 -2.09 -13.13
N ASP A 73 -22.09 -1.28 -12.55
CA ASP A 73 -21.45 -1.54 -11.25
C ASP A 73 -22.01 -0.69 -10.10
N GLY A 74 -22.46 0.51 -10.39
CA GLY A 74 -22.98 1.45 -9.40
C GLY A 74 -21.93 2.26 -8.64
N VAL A 75 -22.38 2.93 -7.58
CA VAL A 75 -21.52 3.74 -6.72
C VAL A 75 -20.76 2.84 -5.76
N LYS A 76 -19.42 2.79 -5.89
CA LYS A 76 -18.50 2.01 -5.06
C LYS A 76 -17.87 2.87 -3.96
N PRO A 77 -17.28 2.26 -2.91
CA PRO A 77 -16.61 3.01 -1.84
C PRO A 77 -15.57 4.02 -2.33
N GLN A 78 -14.80 3.67 -3.37
CA GLN A 78 -13.83 4.57 -4.00
C GLN A 78 -14.49 5.76 -4.71
N THR A 79 -15.68 5.57 -5.26
CA THR A 79 -16.48 6.65 -5.85
C THR A 79 -16.93 7.63 -4.77
N ILE A 80 -17.40 7.13 -3.64
CA ILE A 80 -17.80 7.92 -2.47
C ILE A 80 -16.63 8.75 -1.95
N GLU A 81 -15.46 8.13 -1.84
CA GLU A 81 -14.23 8.80 -1.44
C GLU A 81 -13.87 9.95 -2.40
N SER A 82 -13.95 9.70 -3.72
CA SER A 82 -13.69 10.71 -4.73
C SER A 82 -14.66 11.90 -4.65
N ILE A 83 -15.94 11.65 -4.38
CA ILE A 83 -16.94 12.71 -4.14
C ILE A 83 -16.55 13.53 -2.91
N LYS A 84 -16.15 12.89 -1.81
CA LYS A 84 -15.71 13.59 -0.59
C LYS A 84 -14.49 14.48 -0.85
N HIS A 85 -13.50 14.00 -1.61
CA HIS A 85 -12.33 14.81 -1.98
C HIS A 85 -12.69 16.02 -2.82
N ALA A 86 -13.53 15.86 -3.84
CA ALA A 86 -13.99 16.96 -4.67
C ALA A 86 -14.79 18.01 -3.87
N LYS A 87 -15.71 17.56 -3.00
CA LYS A 87 -16.46 18.45 -2.10
C LYS A 87 -15.56 19.16 -1.09
N ALA A 88 -14.58 18.48 -0.50
CA ALA A 88 -13.61 19.07 0.41
C ALA A 88 -12.74 20.14 -0.28
N ALA A 89 -12.40 19.93 -1.54
CA ALA A 89 -11.70 20.89 -2.38
C ALA A 89 -12.61 22.02 -2.91
N LYS A 90 -13.94 21.92 -2.73
CA LYS A 90 -14.96 22.83 -3.26
C LYS A 90 -14.92 22.97 -4.80
N VAL A 91 -14.59 21.89 -5.48
CA VAL A 91 -14.51 21.83 -6.93
C VAL A 91 -15.82 21.24 -7.48
N PRO A 92 -16.44 21.85 -8.52
CA PRO A 92 -17.64 21.31 -9.14
C PRO A 92 -17.39 19.94 -9.78
N ILE A 93 -18.42 19.11 -9.77
CA ILE A 93 -18.35 17.74 -10.26
C ILE A 93 -19.21 17.60 -11.51
N VAL A 94 -18.65 17.08 -12.58
CA VAL A 94 -19.37 16.61 -13.78
C VAL A 94 -19.35 15.08 -13.73
N VAL A 95 -20.52 14.44 -13.84
CA VAL A 95 -20.61 12.97 -13.74
C VAL A 95 -20.65 12.36 -15.15
N ALA A 96 -19.75 11.42 -15.41
CA ALA A 96 -19.74 10.60 -16.60
C ALA A 96 -20.21 9.18 -16.25
N ILE A 97 -21.43 8.81 -16.64
CA ILE A 97 -21.98 7.47 -16.48
C ILE A 97 -21.50 6.65 -17.67
N ASN A 98 -20.51 5.78 -17.44
CA ASN A 98 -19.85 5.00 -18.49
C ASN A 98 -20.45 3.60 -18.63
N LYS A 99 -20.10 2.91 -19.73
CA LYS A 99 -20.54 1.57 -20.07
C LYS A 99 -22.06 1.46 -20.36
N CYS A 100 -22.68 2.54 -20.82
CA CYS A 100 -24.12 2.53 -21.18
C CYS A 100 -24.45 1.65 -22.40
N ASP A 101 -23.46 1.01 -23.02
CA ASP A 101 -23.62 0.04 -24.10
C ASP A 101 -23.91 -1.39 -23.59
N LEU A 102 -23.76 -1.65 -22.31
CA LEU A 102 -24.02 -2.97 -21.74
C LEU A 102 -25.51 -3.22 -21.51
N PRO A 103 -25.99 -4.47 -21.70
CA PRO A 103 -27.40 -4.81 -21.47
C PRO A 103 -27.86 -4.59 -20.00
N GLU A 104 -26.94 -4.69 -19.06
CA GLU A 104 -27.20 -4.54 -17.62
C GLU A 104 -27.02 -3.09 -17.13
N ALA A 105 -26.78 -2.14 -18.06
CA ALA A 105 -26.57 -0.74 -17.71
C ALA A 105 -27.89 -0.11 -17.21
N ASP A 106 -27.86 0.49 -16.04
CA ASP A 106 -28.98 1.24 -15.47
C ASP A 106 -28.53 2.64 -15.02
N PRO A 107 -28.49 3.61 -15.95
CA PRO A 107 -28.11 4.99 -15.63
C PRO A 107 -29.02 5.65 -14.58
N GLN A 108 -30.31 5.31 -14.58
CA GLN A 108 -31.26 5.89 -13.63
C GLN A 108 -30.98 5.46 -12.18
N LYS A 109 -30.60 4.19 -12.00
CA LYS A 109 -30.14 3.69 -10.70
C LYS A 109 -28.92 4.47 -10.20
N ILE A 110 -27.97 4.80 -11.08
CA ILE A 110 -26.79 5.58 -10.71
C ILE A 110 -27.18 6.99 -10.28
N LYS A 111 -28.05 7.68 -11.05
CA LYS A 111 -28.57 8.99 -10.69
C LYS A 111 -29.23 8.98 -9.32
N ASN A 112 -30.04 7.96 -9.01
CA ASN A 112 -30.68 7.80 -7.70
C ASN A 112 -29.68 7.54 -6.56
N GLN A 113 -28.63 6.75 -6.79
CA GLN A 113 -27.57 6.53 -5.80
C GLN A 113 -26.76 7.81 -5.51
N LEU A 114 -26.52 8.63 -6.53
CA LEU A 114 -25.77 9.88 -6.38
C LEU A 114 -26.56 10.95 -5.60
N LEU A 115 -27.90 10.88 -5.57
CA LEU A 115 -28.73 11.75 -4.73
C LEU A 115 -28.39 11.63 -3.24
N GLU A 116 -28.04 10.44 -2.77
CA GLU A 116 -27.64 10.21 -1.36
C GLU A 116 -26.38 11.01 -0.99
N TYR A 117 -25.59 11.37 -2.00
CA TYR A 117 -24.36 12.15 -1.84
C TYR A 117 -24.54 13.62 -2.27
N GLU A 118 -25.78 14.11 -2.35
CA GLU A 118 -26.11 15.49 -2.74
C GLU A 118 -25.60 15.89 -4.14
N LEU A 119 -25.48 14.92 -5.03
CA LEU A 119 -25.21 15.14 -6.45
C LEU A 119 -26.54 14.96 -7.19
N ILE A 120 -27.21 16.07 -7.43
CA ILE A 120 -28.54 16.08 -8.03
C ILE A 120 -28.39 16.39 -9.53
N ALA A 121 -28.86 15.47 -10.37
CA ALA A 121 -28.80 15.66 -11.81
C ALA A 121 -29.63 16.87 -12.28
N GLU A 122 -29.21 17.52 -13.34
CA GLU A 122 -29.94 18.65 -13.96
C GLU A 122 -31.36 18.24 -14.33
N ASP A 123 -31.58 17.03 -14.83
CA ASP A 123 -32.91 16.45 -15.14
C ASP A 123 -33.86 16.43 -13.91
N LEU A 124 -33.30 16.42 -12.72
CA LEU A 124 -34.02 16.41 -11.44
C LEU A 124 -34.01 17.78 -10.72
N SER A 125 -33.78 18.86 -11.48
CA SER A 125 -33.66 20.24 -11.00
C SER A 125 -32.46 20.48 -10.06
N GLY A 126 -31.37 19.75 -10.26
CA GLY A 126 -30.10 19.93 -9.56
C GLY A 126 -29.10 20.73 -10.40
N ASP A 127 -27.88 20.86 -9.86
CA ASP A 127 -26.78 21.63 -10.47
C ASP A 127 -25.68 20.75 -11.05
N THR A 128 -25.81 19.42 -10.99
CA THR A 128 -24.77 18.51 -11.43
C THR A 128 -25.02 18.03 -12.84
N LEU A 129 -24.10 18.35 -13.76
CA LEU A 129 -24.14 17.85 -15.14
C LEU A 129 -23.82 16.36 -15.14
N MET A 130 -24.72 15.54 -15.68
CA MET A 130 -24.55 14.09 -15.80
C MET A 130 -24.67 13.66 -17.26
N VAL A 131 -23.65 13.00 -17.77
CA VAL A 131 -23.58 12.55 -19.18
C VAL A 131 -23.45 11.04 -19.25
N GLU A 132 -24.36 10.40 -19.98
CA GLU A 132 -24.33 8.96 -20.26
C GLU A 132 -23.41 8.72 -21.45
N ILE A 133 -22.34 7.95 -21.24
CA ILE A 133 -21.29 7.72 -22.23
C ILE A 133 -21.01 6.23 -22.44
N SER A 134 -20.37 5.91 -23.55
CA SER A 134 -19.73 4.62 -23.75
C SER A 134 -18.35 4.82 -24.41
N THR A 135 -17.31 4.40 -23.71
CA THR A 135 -15.94 4.40 -24.26
C THR A 135 -15.76 3.38 -25.35
N LYS A 136 -16.49 2.26 -25.32
CA LYS A 136 -16.42 1.18 -26.32
C LYS A 136 -17.01 1.59 -27.64
N THR A 137 -18.21 2.19 -27.63
CA THR A 137 -18.90 2.67 -28.84
C THR A 137 -18.56 4.12 -29.21
N LYS A 138 -17.79 4.80 -28.34
CA LYS A 138 -17.43 6.23 -28.46
C LYS A 138 -18.64 7.16 -28.48
N ASN A 139 -19.73 6.76 -27.82
CA ASN A 139 -20.95 7.54 -27.76
C ASN A 139 -20.88 8.64 -26.71
N ASN A 140 -21.42 9.84 -27.04
CA ASN A 140 -21.58 11.01 -26.17
C ASN A 140 -20.27 11.56 -25.51
N LEU A 141 -19.09 11.19 -26.02
CA LEU A 141 -17.83 11.73 -25.48
C LEU A 141 -17.67 13.23 -25.78
N ASP A 142 -18.12 13.69 -26.95
CA ASP A 142 -18.13 15.12 -27.28
C ASP A 142 -19.05 15.90 -26.34
N LYS A 143 -20.22 15.34 -25.98
CA LYS A 143 -21.11 15.93 -24.97
C LYS A 143 -20.47 16.05 -23.61
N LEU A 144 -19.65 15.07 -23.21
CA LEU A 144 -18.90 15.17 -21.95
C LEU A 144 -17.94 16.35 -21.97
N VAL A 145 -17.19 16.53 -23.07
CA VAL A 145 -16.27 17.66 -23.22
C VAL A 145 -17.01 18.98 -23.26
N GLU A 146 -18.15 19.05 -23.95
CA GLU A 146 -19.03 20.25 -23.98
C GLU A 146 -19.56 20.60 -22.58
N SER A 147 -19.97 19.60 -21.78
CA SER A 147 -20.42 19.81 -20.40
C SER A 147 -19.29 20.35 -19.51
N VAL A 148 -18.05 19.88 -19.71
CA VAL A 148 -16.87 20.41 -19.00
C VAL A 148 -16.60 21.85 -19.39
N LEU A 149 -16.69 22.20 -20.68
CA LEU A 149 -16.51 23.56 -21.17
C LEU A 149 -17.60 24.50 -20.63
N LEU A 150 -18.85 24.05 -20.63
CA LEU A 150 -19.96 24.82 -20.06
C LEU A 150 -19.73 25.10 -18.57
N GLN A 151 -19.29 24.10 -17.81
CA GLN A 151 -18.95 24.27 -16.39
C GLN A 151 -17.78 25.24 -16.21
N ALA A 152 -16.77 25.21 -17.09
CA ALA A 152 -15.64 26.12 -17.06
C ALA A 152 -16.04 27.58 -17.36
N GLU A 153 -16.99 27.79 -18.28
CA GLU A 153 -17.55 29.13 -18.54
C GLU A 153 -18.29 29.69 -17.34
N LEU A 154 -19.07 28.85 -16.63
CA LEU A 154 -19.78 29.27 -15.41
C LEU A 154 -18.83 29.68 -14.26
N LEU A 155 -17.62 29.08 -14.24
CA LEU A 155 -16.60 29.41 -13.24
C LEU A 155 -15.83 30.70 -13.53
N ASP A 156 -15.94 31.27 -14.75
CA ASP A 156 -15.22 32.48 -15.20
C ASP A 156 -13.70 32.42 -14.85
N LEU A 157 -13.07 31.30 -15.23
CA LEU A 157 -11.68 31.03 -14.91
C LEU A 157 -10.74 32.06 -15.55
N LYS A 158 -9.91 32.70 -14.73
CA LYS A 158 -8.95 33.73 -15.16
C LYS A 158 -7.55 33.41 -14.65
N THR A 159 -6.56 33.70 -15.46
CA THR A 159 -5.13 33.60 -15.09
C THR A 159 -4.36 34.74 -15.70
N ASP A 160 -3.21 35.03 -15.10
CA ASP A 160 -2.28 36.05 -15.58
C ASP A 160 -1.15 35.37 -16.36
N PHE A 161 -0.92 35.82 -17.59
CA PHE A 161 0.13 35.29 -18.49
C PHE A 161 1.47 36.04 -18.34
N GLU A 162 1.46 37.27 -17.83
CA GLU A 162 2.63 38.16 -17.82
C GLU A 162 3.47 38.04 -16.54
N THR A 163 2.95 37.35 -15.52
CA THR A 163 3.68 37.13 -14.27
C THR A 163 4.72 36.00 -14.39
N ASN A 164 5.63 35.93 -13.40
CA ASN A 164 6.51 34.79 -13.25
C ASN A 164 5.71 33.50 -13.13
N ALA A 165 6.16 32.45 -13.80
CA ALA A 165 5.42 31.19 -13.81
C ALA A 165 5.30 30.61 -12.40
N LYS A 166 4.09 30.14 -12.11
CA LYS A 166 3.76 29.36 -10.94
C LYS A 166 3.14 28.05 -11.41
N GLY A 167 3.30 27.01 -10.65
CA GLY A 167 2.75 25.70 -10.98
C GLY A 167 2.81 24.77 -9.78
N ILE A 168 2.45 23.54 -10.00
CA ILE A 168 2.47 22.52 -8.98
C ILE A 168 3.07 21.24 -9.55
N VAL A 169 3.90 20.58 -8.75
CA VAL A 169 4.51 19.30 -9.11
C VAL A 169 3.47 18.20 -8.99
N LEU A 170 3.17 17.52 -10.08
CA LEU A 170 2.35 16.32 -10.08
C LEU A 170 3.14 15.14 -9.58
N GLU A 171 4.28 14.90 -10.24
CA GLU A 171 5.19 13.80 -9.93
C GLU A 171 6.63 14.18 -10.22
N SER A 172 7.57 13.49 -9.58
CA SER A 172 8.98 13.58 -9.90
C SER A 172 9.63 12.20 -9.94
N LYS A 173 10.62 12.07 -10.84
CA LYS A 173 11.37 10.83 -11.04
C LYS A 173 12.85 11.13 -11.24
N ILE A 174 13.68 10.11 -11.07
CA ILE A 174 15.11 10.17 -11.42
C ILE A 174 15.32 9.33 -12.68
N ASP A 175 15.55 10.01 -13.79
CA ASP A 175 15.82 9.36 -15.09
C ASP A 175 17.30 9.02 -15.24
N ILE A 176 17.61 7.83 -15.77
CA ILE A 176 18.99 7.31 -15.95
C ILE A 176 19.71 8.04 -17.09
N GLY A 177 19.58 9.16 -17.42
CA GLY A 177 20.29 9.86 -18.50
C GLY A 177 20.07 11.35 -18.41
N ARG A 178 18.88 11.73 -18.01
CA ARG A 178 18.45 13.13 -17.91
C ARG A 178 18.54 13.65 -16.48
N GLY A 179 18.75 12.77 -15.47
CA GLY A 179 18.80 13.11 -14.07
C GLY A 179 17.40 13.33 -13.46
N PRO A 180 17.28 14.16 -12.42
CA PRO A 180 15.99 14.47 -11.81
C PRO A 180 15.09 15.23 -12.79
N VAL A 181 13.85 14.76 -12.90
CA VAL A 181 12.81 15.27 -13.80
C VAL A 181 11.56 15.49 -12.99
N ALA A 182 10.83 16.57 -13.22
CA ALA A 182 9.55 16.84 -12.56
C ALA A 182 8.46 17.10 -13.61
N ASN A 183 7.31 16.44 -13.43
CA ASN A 183 6.08 16.71 -14.16
C ASN A 183 5.32 17.77 -13.41
N ILE A 184 5.05 18.90 -14.04
CA ILE A 184 4.34 20.03 -13.44
C ILE A 184 3.18 20.47 -14.34
N VAL A 185 2.20 21.11 -13.71
CA VAL A 185 1.19 21.91 -14.41
C VAL A 185 1.41 23.36 -14.06
N VAL A 186 1.57 24.19 -15.07
CA VAL A 186 1.68 25.65 -14.92
C VAL A 186 0.29 26.18 -14.59
N THR A 187 0.15 26.89 -13.46
CA THR A 187 -1.15 27.45 -13.02
C THR A 187 -1.29 28.93 -13.36
N ALA A 188 -0.20 29.67 -13.37
CA ALA A 188 -0.17 31.10 -13.74
C ALA A 188 1.18 31.49 -14.29
N GLY A 189 1.25 32.57 -15.06
CA GLY A 189 2.45 33.06 -15.67
C GLY A 189 2.94 32.21 -16.83
N THR A 190 4.03 32.59 -17.43
CA THR A 190 4.64 31.92 -18.58
C THR A 190 6.01 31.40 -18.21
N LEU A 191 6.24 30.08 -18.31
CA LEU A 191 7.53 29.46 -18.06
C LEU A 191 8.37 29.47 -19.35
N LYS A 192 9.62 29.84 -19.21
CA LYS A 192 10.61 29.88 -20.32
C LYS A 192 11.81 29.01 -19.99
N LYS A 193 12.41 28.45 -21.04
CA LYS A 193 13.70 27.78 -20.93
C LYS A 193 14.76 28.77 -20.44
N GLY A 194 15.51 28.38 -19.42
CA GLY A 194 16.53 29.22 -18.80
C GLY A 194 16.11 29.86 -17.46
N ASP A 195 14.82 29.82 -17.13
CA ASP A 195 14.30 30.37 -15.87
C ASP A 195 14.86 29.65 -14.66
N TYR A 196 15.06 30.40 -13.57
CA TYR A 196 15.41 29.84 -12.27
C TYR A 196 14.13 29.61 -11.46
N PHE A 197 14.06 28.48 -10.79
CA PHE A 197 12.86 28.11 -10.05
C PHE A 197 13.17 27.44 -8.72
N VAL A 198 12.18 27.48 -7.84
CA VAL A 198 12.14 26.69 -6.60
C VAL A 198 10.91 25.79 -6.65
N SER A 199 11.11 24.56 -6.24
CA SER A 199 10.03 23.57 -6.09
C SER A 199 10.19 22.86 -4.75
N GLY A 200 9.27 23.14 -3.81
CA GLY A 200 9.39 22.69 -2.43
C GLY A 200 10.75 23.05 -1.80
N LEU A 201 11.51 22.03 -1.44
CA LEU A 201 12.87 22.14 -0.86
C LEU A 201 13.99 22.04 -1.90
N LYS A 202 13.68 22.13 -3.18
CA LYS A 202 14.64 22.02 -4.28
C LYS A 202 14.58 23.26 -5.15
N TRP A 203 15.70 23.59 -5.76
CA TRP A 203 15.80 24.67 -6.72
C TRP A 203 16.46 24.15 -8.01
N GLY A 204 16.36 24.91 -9.08
CA GLY A 204 16.97 24.53 -10.34
C GLY A 204 16.92 25.62 -11.38
N LYS A 205 17.47 25.29 -12.56
CA LYS A 205 17.37 26.08 -13.78
C LYS A 205 16.73 25.23 -14.86
N VAL A 206 15.70 25.73 -15.51
CA VAL A 206 15.01 25.04 -16.59
C VAL A 206 15.96 24.84 -17.76
N ARG A 207 16.43 23.59 -17.94
CA ARG A 207 17.32 23.22 -19.05
C ARG A 207 16.55 22.83 -20.30
N ALA A 208 15.42 22.13 -20.10
CA ALA A 208 14.52 21.76 -21.17
C ALA A 208 13.09 21.67 -20.61
N ILE A 209 12.12 21.96 -21.47
CA ILE A 209 10.69 21.80 -21.23
C ILE A 209 10.19 20.81 -22.27
N ILE A 210 9.52 19.77 -21.85
CA ILE A 210 8.97 18.73 -22.72
C ILE A 210 7.47 18.72 -22.49
N ASN A 211 6.68 18.74 -23.57
CA ASN A 211 5.24 18.66 -23.47
C ASN A 211 4.75 17.20 -23.29
N ASP A 212 3.45 17.01 -23.11
CA ASP A 212 2.80 15.69 -22.97
C ASP A 212 2.96 14.76 -24.18
N GLN A 213 3.35 15.30 -25.36
CA GLN A 213 3.66 14.55 -26.56
C GLN A 213 5.15 14.16 -26.68
N GLY A 214 5.97 14.49 -25.68
CA GLY A 214 7.41 14.22 -25.70
C GLY A 214 8.23 15.19 -26.56
N LYS A 215 7.67 16.32 -27.00
CA LYS A 215 8.36 17.33 -27.81
C LYS A 215 8.97 18.42 -26.93
N ASN A 216 10.18 18.84 -27.24
CA ASN A 216 10.78 20.01 -26.61
C ASN A 216 10.05 21.28 -27.04
N ILE A 217 9.71 22.12 -26.07
CA ILE A 217 9.14 23.44 -26.26
C ILE A 217 9.97 24.47 -25.51
N ASP A 218 9.98 25.71 -25.96
CA ASP A 218 10.76 26.78 -25.29
C ASP A 218 9.93 27.59 -24.30
N ILE A 219 8.61 27.54 -24.43
CA ILE A 219 7.65 28.32 -23.63
C ILE A 219 6.48 27.40 -23.24
N ALA A 220 6.05 27.49 -21.98
CA ALA A 220 4.83 26.85 -21.50
C ALA A 220 3.90 27.89 -20.87
N GLU A 221 2.65 27.90 -21.35
CA GLU A 221 1.56 28.77 -20.89
C GLU A 221 0.81 28.13 -19.70
N PRO A 222 -0.02 28.89 -18.98
CA PRO A 222 -0.92 28.33 -17.97
C PRO A 222 -1.77 27.15 -18.47
N ALA A 223 -2.13 26.27 -17.56
CA ALA A 223 -2.82 25.00 -17.81
C ALA A 223 -2.08 24.04 -18.74
N THR A 224 -0.78 24.23 -19.01
CA THR A 224 0.01 23.30 -19.81
C THR A 224 0.73 22.28 -18.93
N PRO A 225 0.51 20.97 -19.13
CA PRO A 225 1.27 19.93 -18.44
C PRO A 225 2.63 19.78 -19.14
N ILE A 226 3.71 19.81 -18.36
CA ILE A 226 5.07 19.75 -18.89
C ILE A 226 5.96 18.88 -18.01
N GLU A 227 6.95 18.28 -18.63
CA GLU A 227 8.08 17.65 -17.97
C GLU A 227 9.28 18.61 -18.01
N ILE A 228 9.83 18.97 -16.87
CA ILE A 228 11.00 19.86 -16.78
C ILE A 228 12.25 19.08 -16.37
N ILE A 229 13.37 19.48 -16.98
CA ILE A 229 14.71 18.99 -16.68
C ILE A 229 15.54 20.14 -16.13
N GLY A 230 16.29 19.90 -15.06
CA GLY A 230 17.22 20.90 -14.50
C GLY A 230 17.03 21.20 -13.02
N ILE A 231 16.18 20.43 -12.34
CA ILE A 231 16.02 20.49 -10.89
C ILE A 231 17.19 19.80 -10.18
N ASN A 232 17.58 20.32 -9.01
CA ASN A 232 18.66 19.76 -8.20
C ASN A 232 18.11 18.75 -7.17
N GLY A 233 17.72 17.59 -7.63
CA GLY A 233 17.12 16.51 -6.83
C GLY A 233 15.62 16.35 -7.09
N ALA A 234 15.02 15.28 -6.59
CA ALA A 234 13.59 15.02 -6.76
C ALA A 234 12.76 15.95 -5.85
N ALA A 235 11.81 16.67 -6.42
CA ALA A 235 10.81 17.42 -5.69
C ALA A 235 9.73 16.44 -5.16
N LYS A 236 8.98 16.84 -4.16
CA LYS A 236 7.85 16.05 -3.71
C LYS A 236 6.63 16.31 -4.58
N SER A 237 5.82 15.30 -4.78
CA SER A 237 4.52 15.48 -5.43
C SER A 237 3.64 16.43 -4.60
N GLY A 238 3.05 17.43 -5.24
CA GLY A 238 2.28 18.49 -4.59
C GLY A 238 3.08 19.70 -4.13
N ASP A 239 4.41 19.71 -4.31
CA ASP A 239 5.22 20.89 -4.04
C ASP A 239 4.85 22.05 -4.99
N ASP A 240 4.85 23.26 -4.45
CA ASP A 240 4.71 24.48 -5.24
C ASP A 240 5.94 24.68 -6.13
N PHE A 241 5.70 25.06 -7.37
CA PHE A 241 6.70 25.47 -8.33
C PHE A 241 6.61 26.98 -8.56
N ILE A 242 7.70 27.70 -8.35
CA ILE A 242 7.73 29.17 -8.46
C ILE A 242 8.99 29.59 -9.21
N VAL A 243 8.81 30.37 -10.27
CA VAL A 243 9.91 31.00 -11.02
C VAL A 243 10.36 32.27 -10.33
N LEU A 244 11.68 32.43 -10.22
CA LEU A 244 12.33 33.60 -9.62
C LEU A 244 13.27 34.28 -10.62
N SER A 245 13.53 35.57 -10.40
CA SER A 245 14.24 36.42 -11.36
C SER A 245 15.72 36.04 -11.51
N ASN A 246 16.31 35.45 -10.46
CA ASN A 246 17.75 35.12 -10.48
C ASN A 246 18.08 33.89 -9.60
N GLU A 247 19.31 33.38 -9.80
CA GLU A 247 19.77 32.17 -9.09
C GLU A 247 19.94 32.39 -7.58
N LYS A 248 20.35 33.62 -7.17
CA LYS A 248 20.59 33.90 -5.75
C LYS A 248 19.31 33.83 -4.95
N ASP A 249 18.23 34.40 -5.48
CA ASP A 249 16.90 34.38 -4.82
C ASP A 249 16.38 32.96 -4.73
N ALA A 250 16.58 32.14 -5.78
CA ALA A 250 16.17 30.75 -5.77
C ALA A 250 16.92 29.93 -4.70
N LYS A 251 18.22 30.13 -4.56
CA LYS A 251 19.01 29.45 -3.52
C LYS A 251 18.63 29.91 -2.12
N SER A 252 18.51 31.20 -1.90
CA SER A 252 18.16 31.78 -0.59
C SER A 252 16.76 31.30 -0.12
N LEU A 253 15.78 31.30 -1.03
CA LEU A 253 14.45 30.81 -0.70
C LEU A 253 14.44 29.30 -0.39
N CYS A 254 15.21 28.53 -1.15
CA CYS A 254 15.35 27.10 -0.91
C CYS A 254 16.01 26.81 0.45
N GLU A 255 17.08 27.53 0.79
CA GLU A 255 17.79 27.41 2.07
C GLU A 255 16.87 27.75 3.25
N ALA A 256 16.12 28.84 3.16
CA ALA A 256 15.15 29.23 4.18
C ALA A 256 14.10 28.14 4.41
N ARG A 257 13.51 27.58 3.33
CA ARG A 257 12.54 26.48 3.43
C ARG A 257 13.13 25.21 4.04
N VAL A 258 14.40 24.93 3.75
CA VAL A 258 15.10 23.77 4.33
C VAL A 258 15.35 23.97 5.82
N GLU A 259 15.66 25.18 6.27
CA GLU A 259 15.81 25.50 7.70
C GLU A 259 14.48 25.38 8.44
N GLU A 260 13.40 25.98 7.93
CA GLU A 260 12.06 25.83 8.49
C GLU A 260 11.65 24.34 8.61
N SER A 261 11.91 23.55 7.58
CA SER A 261 11.56 22.10 7.59
C SER A 261 12.38 21.28 8.59
N LYS A 262 13.51 21.77 9.08
CA LYS A 262 14.30 21.12 10.13
C LYS A 262 13.73 21.41 11.51
N ASP A 263 13.26 22.63 11.73
CA ASP A 263 12.65 23.03 13.00
C ASP A 263 11.33 22.30 13.26
N ASP A 264 10.55 22.04 12.22
CA ASP A 264 9.32 21.23 12.32
C ASP A 264 9.59 19.75 12.61
N LYS A 265 10.81 19.26 12.35
CA LYS A 265 11.21 17.87 12.57
C LYS A 265 11.91 17.60 13.90
N ILE A 266 12.06 18.57 14.77
CA ILE A 266 12.53 18.33 16.13
C ILE A 266 11.32 17.70 16.87
N PRO A 267 11.29 16.37 17.07
CA PRO A 267 10.27 15.80 17.92
C PRO A 267 10.59 16.29 19.32
N LEU A 268 9.71 17.02 19.93
CA LEU A 268 9.62 17.14 21.40
C LEU A 268 9.24 15.75 21.95
N ASN A 269 10.12 14.79 21.76
CA ASN A 269 10.07 13.52 22.47
C ASN A 269 10.48 13.80 23.93
N PHE A 270 9.58 14.44 24.67
CA PHE A 270 9.48 14.14 26.08
C PHE A 270 9.06 12.67 26.15
N VAL A 271 10.06 11.79 26.28
CA VAL A 271 9.85 10.42 26.72
C VAL A 271 9.26 10.54 28.12
N THR A 272 7.93 10.53 28.19
CA THR A 272 7.24 10.26 29.45
C THR A 272 7.63 8.84 29.83
N GLN A 273 8.24 8.68 31.00
CA GLN A 273 8.72 7.41 31.56
C GLN A 273 7.61 6.33 31.71
N ASP A 274 6.37 6.64 31.37
CA ASP A 274 5.24 5.71 31.47
C ASP A 274 5.14 4.70 30.31
N SER A 275 5.92 4.84 29.25
CA SER A 275 5.94 3.87 28.13
C SER A 275 6.88 2.67 28.34
N ALA A 276 7.62 2.63 29.47
CA ALA A 276 8.56 1.55 29.76
C ALA A 276 7.89 0.24 30.24
N PHE A 277 6.58 0.23 30.49
CA PHE A 277 5.85 -0.93 31.01
C PHE A 277 4.89 -1.62 30.04
N GLN A 278 4.81 -1.17 28.78
CA GLN A 278 4.08 -1.90 27.73
C GLN A 278 5.04 -2.54 26.71
N ASN A 279 5.98 -3.34 27.21
CA ASN A 279 6.73 -4.26 26.37
C ASN A 279 5.91 -5.53 26.11
N SER A 280 4.86 -5.43 25.30
CA SER A 280 4.53 -6.53 24.42
C SER A 280 5.67 -6.57 23.39
N VAL A 281 6.42 -7.66 23.36
CA VAL A 281 7.50 -7.90 22.38
C VAL A 281 6.83 -8.03 21.02
N SER A 282 6.54 -6.89 20.36
CA SER A 282 6.09 -6.89 18.99
C SER A 282 7.33 -7.00 18.10
N GLU A 283 7.38 -8.01 17.24
CA GLU A 283 8.43 -8.10 16.24
C GLU A 283 8.27 -7.00 15.20
N GLU A 284 9.38 -6.36 14.80
CA GLU A 284 9.38 -5.32 13.77
C GLU A 284 9.84 -5.91 12.43
N LEU A 285 9.02 -5.78 11.38
CA LEU A 285 9.44 -6.04 10.01
C LEU A 285 10.01 -4.75 9.42
N ASN A 286 11.32 -4.65 9.33
CA ASN A 286 12.01 -3.51 8.74
C ASN A 286 11.93 -3.55 7.21
N ILE A 287 11.56 -2.43 6.58
CA ILE A 287 11.30 -2.33 5.14
C ILE A 287 12.06 -1.13 4.57
N ILE A 288 12.72 -1.34 3.43
CA ILE A 288 13.30 -0.29 2.58
C ILE A 288 12.54 -0.28 1.27
N ILE A 289 12.02 0.89 0.87
CA ILE A 289 11.23 1.07 -0.35
C ILE A 289 12.02 1.94 -1.32
N LYS A 290 12.17 1.46 -2.55
CA LYS A 290 12.66 2.25 -3.69
C LYS A 290 11.61 2.21 -4.79
N SER A 291 11.20 3.37 -5.28
CA SER A 291 10.18 3.50 -6.33
C SER A 291 10.67 4.38 -7.48
N ASP A 292 9.98 4.32 -8.58
CA ASP A 292 10.24 5.15 -9.76
C ASP A 292 9.84 6.61 -9.54
N VAL A 293 8.70 6.85 -8.89
CA VAL A 293 8.17 8.20 -8.62
C VAL A 293 7.80 8.39 -7.15
N HIS A 294 7.74 9.64 -6.72
CA HIS A 294 7.44 9.99 -5.33
C HIS A 294 6.04 9.55 -4.90
N GLY A 295 5.04 9.70 -5.78
CA GLY A 295 3.67 9.33 -5.47
C GLY A 295 3.50 7.82 -5.22
N SER A 296 4.19 6.96 -5.99
CA SER A 296 4.19 5.51 -5.76
C SER A 296 4.79 5.15 -4.40
N SER A 297 5.90 5.81 -4.02
CA SER A 297 6.55 5.64 -2.73
C SER A 297 5.63 6.01 -1.57
N GLU A 298 4.93 7.14 -1.69
CA GLU A 298 3.94 7.64 -0.72
C GLU A 298 2.74 6.69 -0.60
N ALA A 299 2.20 6.22 -1.72
CA ALA A 299 1.08 5.29 -1.75
C ALA A 299 1.41 3.95 -1.06
N ILE A 300 2.59 3.39 -1.35
CA ILE A 300 3.05 2.15 -0.71
C ILE A 300 3.21 2.38 0.80
N LYS A 301 3.81 3.49 1.21
CA LYS A 301 3.97 3.84 2.62
C LYS A 301 2.62 3.92 3.33
N ASN A 302 1.67 4.68 2.80
CA ASN A 302 0.34 4.84 3.38
C ASN A 302 -0.42 3.50 3.46
N ALA A 303 -0.28 2.65 2.45
CA ALA A 303 -0.89 1.33 2.44
C ALA A 303 -0.27 0.38 3.49
N ILE A 304 1.04 0.46 3.70
CA ILE A 304 1.74 -0.31 4.75
C ILE A 304 1.33 0.18 6.14
N ASP A 305 1.25 1.49 6.36
CA ASP A 305 0.86 2.09 7.63
C ASP A 305 -0.59 1.72 8.05
N GLN A 306 -1.42 1.33 7.07
CA GLN A 306 -2.78 0.81 7.33
C GLN A 306 -2.79 -0.65 7.78
N ILE A 307 -1.72 -1.42 7.58
CA ILE A 307 -1.62 -2.80 8.04
C ILE A 307 -1.36 -2.79 9.55
N LYS A 308 -2.40 -3.11 10.32
CA LYS A 308 -2.31 -3.20 11.80
C LYS A 308 -2.33 -4.65 12.22
N HIS A 309 -1.35 -5.04 13.01
CA HIS A 309 -1.29 -6.35 13.66
C HIS A 309 -0.68 -6.19 15.05
N ASP A 310 -1.17 -6.96 16.04
CA ASP A 310 -0.77 -6.78 17.44
C ASP A 310 0.64 -7.32 17.73
N GLU A 311 1.04 -8.40 17.06
CA GLU A 311 2.31 -9.10 17.31
C GLU A 311 3.46 -8.62 16.43
N VAL A 312 3.16 -8.21 15.17
CA VAL A 312 4.18 -7.79 14.19
C VAL A 312 3.82 -6.44 13.61
N LYS A 313 4.77 -5.50 13.62
CA LYS A 313 4.59 -4.16 13.06
C LYS A 313 5.53 -3.90 11.89
N PRO A 314 5.00 -3.49 10.70
CA PRO A 314 5.85 -3.07 9.61
C PRO A 314 6.48 -1.71 9.96
N LYS A 315 7.79 -1.56 9.72
CA LYS A 315 8.53 -0.33 9.97
C LYS A 315 9.33 0.07 8.74
N ILE A 316 8.96 1.19 8.16
CA ILE A 316 9.65 1.73 7.00
C ILE A 316 10.88 2.52 7.47
N LEU A 317 12.07 2.00 7.14
CA LEU A 317 13.35 2.65 7.49
C LEU A 317 13.74 3.70 6.46
N LEU A 318 13.51 3.41 5.19
CA LEU A 318 13.82 4.29 4.07
C LEU A 318 12.74 4.16 3.01
N SER A 319 12.25 5.30 2.52
CA SER A 319 11.35 5.39 1.38
C SER A 319 11.89 6.49 0.46
N ASP A 320 12.38 6.12 -0.73
CA ASP A 320 13.11 7.02 -1.61
C ASP A 320 12.87 6.66 -3.09
N ILE A 321 13.29 7.54 -3.98
CA ILE A 321 13.07 7.44 -5.42
C ILE A 321 14.35 7.02 -6.14
N GLY A 322 14.19 6.29 -7.23
CA GLY A 322 15.28 5.85 -8.10
C GLY A 322 15.68 4.40 -7.89
N MET A 323 16.74 3.98 -8.57
CA MET A 323 17.20 2.59 -8.51
C MET A 323 17.74 2.22 -7.13
N VAL A 324 17.69 0.92 -6.80
CA VAL A 324 18.32 0.40 -5.59
C VAL A 324 19.85 0.50 -5.74
N THR A 325 20.50 1.09 -4.74
CA THR A 325 21.95 1.34 -4.69
C THR A 325 22.67 0.37 -3.74
N GLU A 326 23.99 0.31 -3.80
CA GLU A 326 24.80 -0.49 -2.88
C GLU A 326 24.63 -0.04 -1.41
N THR A 327 24.43 1.26 -1.17
CA THR A 327 24.18 1.80 0.17
C THR A 327 22.86 1.28 0.75
N ASP A 328 21.82 1.12 -0.08
CA ASP A 328 20.53 0.57 0.36
C ASP A 328 20.68 -0.89 0.79
N VAL A 329 21.48 -1.68 0.06
CA VAL A 329 21.79 -3.08 0.41
C VAL A 329 22.57 -3.15 1.73
N THR A 330 23.53 -2.24 1.94
CA THR A 330 24.29 -2.18 3.18
C THR A 330 23.41 -1.81 4.37
N LEU A 331 22.49 -0.85 4.18
CA LEU A 331 21.50 -0.49 5.20
C LEU A 331 20.57 -1.66 5.53
N ALA A 332 20.09 -2.37 4.50
CA ALA A 332 19.24 -3.55 4.67
C ALA A 332 19.93 -4.64 5.49
N LYS A 333 21.22 -4.88 5.23
CA LYS A 333 22.00 -5.82 6.03
C LYS A 333 22.11 -5.40 7.50
N ALA A 334 22.46 -4.14 7.74
CA ALA A 334 22.67 -3.61 9.08
C ALA A 334 21.39 -3.64 9.95
N SER A 335 20.24 -3.47 9.31
CA SER A 335 18.93 -3.38 9.99
C SER A 335 18.04 -4.63 9.82
N ASN A 336 18.55 -5.69 9.20
CA ASN A 336 17.78 -6.89 8.85
C ASN A 336 16.47 -6.54 8.10
N ALA A 337 16.56 -5.61 7.14
CA ALA A 337 15.43 -5.09 6.41
C ALA A 337 15.21 -5.80 5.07
N VAL A 338 13.96 -5.83 4.61
CA VAL A 338 13.57 -6.30 3.29
C VAL A 338 13.62 -5.13 2.31
N ILE A 339 14.21 -5.32 1.12
CA ILE A 339 14.24 -4.30 0.07
C ILE A 339 13.11 -4.57 -0.92
N ILE A 340 12.26 -3.56 -1.12
CA ILE A 340 11.18 -3.55 -2.10
C ILE A 340 11.54 -2.54 -3.18
N ALA A 341 11.65 -3.01 -4.42
CA ALA A 341 11.90 -2.21 -5.61
C ALA A 341 10.61 -2.15 -6.44
N PHE A 342 9.94 -1.00 -6.45
CA PHE A 342 8.68 -0.79 -7.17
C PHE A 342 8.92 -0.05 -8.48
N ASN A 343 8.63 -0.70 -9.61
CA ASN A 343 8.90 -0.21 -10.97
C ASN A 343 10.36 0.19 -11.24
N VAL A 344 11.30 -0.18 -10.38
CA VAL A 344 12.73 0.15 -10.52
C VAL A 344 13.59 -1.11 -10.53
N LYS A 345 14.74 -1.01 -11.17
CA LYS A 345 15.72 -2.09 -11.19
C LYS A 345 16.88 -1.77 -10.24
N PRO A 346 17.49 -2.75 -9.60
CA PRO A 346 18.70 -2.55 -8.85
C PRO A 346 19.87 -2.21 -9.80
N SER A 347 20.81 -1.39 -9.33
CA SER A 347 22.08 -1.16 -10.03
C SER A 347 22.88 -2.47 -10.12
N LYS A 348 23.82 -2.53 -11.05
CA LYS A 348 24.68 -3.72 -11.20
C LYS A 348 25.48 -4.02 -9.93
N GLU A 349 25.97 -2.94 -9.29
CA GLU A 349 26.72 -2.97 -8.04
C GLU A 349 25.83 -3.46 -6.89
N ALA A 350 24.61 -2.91 -6.78
CA ALA A 350 23.64 -3.32 -5.76
C ALA A 350 23.26 -4.81 -5.90
N LYS A 351 23.05 -5.29 -7.14
CA LYS A 351 22.73 -6.69 -7.37
C LYS A 351 23.87 -7.62 -6.92
N LYS A 352 25.10 -7.30 -7.32
CA LYS A 352 26.29 -8.06 -6.91
C LYS A 352 26.48 -8.06 -5.39
N ARG A 353 26.28 -6.91 -4.75
CA ARG A 353 26.37 -6.76 -3.30
C ARG A 353 25.28 -7.56 -2.58
N ALA A 354 24.03 -7.52 -3.06
CA ALA A 354 22.93 -8.28 -2.50
C ALA A 354 23.17 -9.80 -2.56
N GLU A 355 23.73 -10.30 -3.67
CA GLU A 355 24.12 -11.71 -3.81
C GLU A 355 25.21 -12.11 -2.81
N GLN A 356 26.24 -11.26 -2.62
CA GLN A 356 27.31 -11.51 -1.65
C GLN A 356 26.81 -11.53 -0.20
N GLU A 357 25.91 -10.62 0.13
CA GLU A 357 25.36 -10.46 1.49
C GLU A 357 24.11 -11.33 1.73
N LYS A 358 23.66 -12.10 0.72
CA LYS A 358 22.45 -12.93 0.76
C LYS A 358 21.18 -12.16 1.09
N ILE A 359 21.08 -10.93 0.60
CA ILE A 359 19.90 -10.07 0.77
C ILE A 359 19.01 -10.21 -0.45
N THR A 360 17.70 -10.40 -0.21
CA THR A 360 16.72 -10.47 -1.29
C THR A 360 16.23 -9.07 -1.64
N ILE A 361 16.34 -8.69 -2.92
CA ILE A 361 15.70 -7.51 -3.49
C ILE A 361 14.45 -8.00 -4.21
N SER A 362 13.29 -7.64 -3.69
CA SER A 362 11.99 -8.03 -4.26
C SER A 362 11.49 -6.92 -5.20
N SER A 363 11.33 -7.23 -6.48
CA SER A 363 10.89 -6.26 -7.50
C SER A 363 9.44 -6.53 -7.88
N TYR A 364 8.62 -5.47 -7.85
CA TYR A 364 7.19 -5.51 -8.17
C TYR A 364 6.81 -4.34 -9.06
N ASN A 365 5.77 -4.55 -9.87
CA ASN A 365 5.20 -3.52 -10.73
C ASN A 365 3.73 -3.23 -10.38
N ILE A 366 3.13 -4.01 -9.48
CA ILE A 366 1.74 -3.87 -9.05
C ILE A 366 1.72 -3.71 -7.53
N ILE A 367 1.02 -2.67 -7.03
CA ILE A 367 1.00 -2.35 -5.60
C ILE A 367 0.39 -3.45 -4.74
N TYR A 368 -0.59 -4.19 -5.26
CA TYR A 368 -1.21 -5.33 -4.56
C TYR A 368 -0.19 -6.42 -4.23
N GLU A 369 0.69 -6.75 -5.19
CA GLU A 369 1.74 -7.75 -5.00
C GLU A 369 2.72 -7.34 -3.89
N VAL A 370 3.00 -6.03 -3.77
CA VAL A 370 3.83 -5.49 -2.67
C VAL A 370 3.16 -5.72 -1.33
N LEU A 371 1.87 -5.41 -1.22
CA LEU A 371 1.11 -5.57 0.02
C LEU A 371 0.98 -7.04 0.41
N ASP A 372 0.70 -7.92 -0.54
CA ASP A 372 0.60 -9.36 -0.31
C ASP A 372 1.94 -9.94 0.14
N PHE A 373 3.04 -9.50 -0.47
CA PHE A 373 4.39 -9.87 -0.05
C PHE A 373 4.69 -9.44 1.39
N ILE A 374 4.34 -8.21 1.76
CA ILE A 374 4.55 -7.70 3.12
C ILE A 374 3.73 -8.51 4.13
N LYS A 375 2.45 -8.77 3.84
CA LYS A 375 1.58 -9.61 4.67
C LYS A 375 2.13 -11.01 4.84
N ALA A 376 2.60 -11.63 3.75
CA ALA A 376 3.23 -12.96 3.80
C ALA A 376 4.51 -12.96 4.65
N LYS A 377 5.34 -11.89 4.58
CA LYS A 377 6.53 -11.75 5.42
C LYS A 377 6.18 -11.54 6.89
N MET A 378 5.16 -10.74 7.19
CA MET A 378 4.66 -10.55 8.56
C MET A 378 4.09 -11.87 9.12
N ALA A 379 3.31 -12.61 8.33
CA ALA A 379 2.79 -13.93 8.71
C ALA A 379 3.91 -14.91 9.06
N GLY A 380 5.02 -14.89 8.32
CA GLY A 380 6.20 -15.71 8.61
C GLY A 380 6.96 -15.34 9.90
N LEU A 381 6.69 -14.17 10.48
CA LEU A 381 7.23 -13.73 11.78
C LEU A 381 6.29 -14.04 12.93
N LEU A 382 5.04 -14.45 12.67
CA LEU A 382 4.10 -14.81 13.72
C LEU A 382 4.50 -16.12 14.39
N SER A 383 4.29 -16.19 15.69
CA SER A 383 4.37 -17.45 16.42
C SER A 383 3.33 -18.43 15.88
N PRO A 384 3.71 -19.64 15.53
CA PRO A 384 2.77 -20.62 15.00
C PRO A 384 1.69 -20.95 16.03
N ASP A 385 0.45 -21.07 15.58
CA ASP A 385 -0.65 -21.48 16.44
C ASP A 385 -0.55 -22.98 16.71
N VAL A 386 -0.32 -23.34 17.98
CA VAL A 386 -0.24 -24.72 18.41
C VAL A 386 -1.60 -25.13 18.96
N GLN A 387 -2.38 -25.83 18.17
CA GLN A 387 -3.62 -26.43 18.64
C GLN A 387 -3.31 -27.80 19.28
N GLU A 388 -3.55 -27.92 20.58
CA GLU A 388 -3.45 -29.18 21.30
C GLU A 388 -4.84 -29.83 21.34
N THR A 389 -4.91 -31.06 20.81
CA THR A 389 -6.11 -31.87 20.90
C THR A 389 -5.84 -33.03 21.86
N ILE A 390 -6.58 -33.12 22.96
CA ILE A 390 -6.48 -34.23 23.91
C ILE A 390 -7.03 -35.48 23.21
N ILE A 391 -6.19 -36.53 23.17
CA ILE A 391 -6.55 -37.82 22.55
C ILE A 391 -7.01 -38.81 23.59
N GLY A 392 -6.48 -38.73 24.81
CA GLY A 392 -6.85 -39.61 25.88
C GLY A 392 -6.28 -39.17 27.21
N SER A 393 -6.85 -39.71 28.27
CA SER A 393 -6.40 -39.48 29.65
C SER A 393 -6.38 -40.79 30.45
N ALA A 394 -5.39 -40.90 31.34
CA ALA A 394 -5.29 -42.06 32.27
C ALA A 394 -5.00 -41.57 33.69
N GLU A 395 -5.65 -42.18 34.66
CA GLU A 395 -5.41 -41.95 36.10
C GLU A 395 -4.43 -43.00 36.65
N ILE A 396 -3.44 -42.57 37.40
CA ILE A 396 -2.44 -43.45 38.02
C ILE A 396 -3.05 -44.08 39.30
N LEU A 397 -3.22 -45.39 39.26
CA LEU A 397 -3.73 -46.18 40.39
C LEU A 397 -2.61 -46.67 41.31
N GLU A 398 -1.53 -47.24 40.71
CA GLU A 398 -0.39 -47.83 41.43
C GLU A 398 0.94 -47.57 40.71
N ILE A 399 2.04 -47.68 41.45
CA ILE A 399 3.37 -47.45 40.92
C ILE A 399 4.19 -48.73 41.10
N PHE A 400 4.71 -49.25 39.99
CA PHE A 400 5.50 -50.48 39.96
C PHE A 400 6.98 -50.18 39.68
N LYS A 401 7.88 -50.87 40.32
CA LYS A 401 9.32 -50.86 40.02
C LYS A 401 9.66 -52.07 39.18
N VAL A 402 10.07 -51.86 37.96
CA VAL A 402 10.46 -52.94 37.01
C VAL A 402 11.98 -52.86 36.77
N SER A 403 12.68 -53.98 37.00
CA SER A 403 14.16 -54.00 37.01
C SER A 403 14.87 -53.54 35.73
N LYS A 404 14.18 -53.52 34.57
CA LYS A 404 14.78 -53.11 33.27
C LYS A 404 14.27 -51.78 32.76
N VAL A 405 13.16 -51.23 33.29
CA VAL A 405 12.45 -50.10 32.75
C VAL A 405 12.37 -48.94 33.75
N GLY A 406 12.64 -49.21 35.03
CA GLY A 406 12.51 -48.21 36.10
C GLY A 406 11.12 -48.18 36.76
N LYS A 407 10.61 -46.99 37.10
CA LYS A 407 9.26 -46.83 37.65
C LYS A 407 8.24 -46.80 36.52
N VAL A 408 7.21 -47.60 36.64
CA VAL A 408 6.09 -47.68 35.68
C VAL A 408 4.82 -47.24 36.43
N ALA A 409 4.07 -46.33 35.82
CA ALA A 409 2.79 -45.87 36.34
C ALA A 409 1.68 -46.87 35.90
N GLY A 410 1.17 -47.67 36.86
CA GLY A 410 -0.01 -48.49 36.64
C GLY A 410 -1.24 -47.60 36.63
N SER A 411 -1.78 -47.41 35.43
CA SER A 411 -2.81 -46.42 35.17
C SER A 411 -4.04 -47.08 34.54
N LYS A 412 -5.20 -46.49 34.73
CA LYS A 412 -6.44 -46.85 34.04
C LYS A 412 -6.78 -45.75 33.05
N VAL A 413 -7.00 -46.12 31.81
CA VAL A 413 -7.42 -45.15 30.80
C VAL A 413 -8.87 -44.73 31.07
N VAL A 414 -9.06 -43.46 31.37
CA VAL A 414 -10.37 -42.89 31.72
C VAL A 414 -11.16 -42.55 30.45
N GLU A 415 -10.47 -41.88 29.52
CA GLU A 415 -11.11 -41.38 28.29
C GLU A 415 -10.15 -41.47 27.11
N GLY A 416 -10.70 -41.72 25.91
CA GLY A 416 -9.96 -41.72 24.66
C GLY A 416 -9.00 -42.91 24.52
N GLU A 417 -7.81 -42.63 23.95
CA GLU A 417 -6.80 -43.63 23.63
C GLU A 417 -5.40 -43.14 23.98
N ILE A 418 -4.56 -44.01 24.52
CA ILE A 418 -3.16 -43.69 24.80
C ILE A 418 -2.25 -44.41 23.82
N THR A 419 -1.43 -43.66 23.10
CA THR A 419 -0.53 -44.16 22.07
C THR A 419 0.93 -43.90 22.43
N GLN A 420 1.80 -44.86 22.07
CA GLN A 420 3.24 -44.75 22.31
C GLN A 420 3.85 -43.58 21.51
N ASN A 421 4.84 -42.89 22.07
CA ASN A 421 5.53 -41.73 21.52
C ASN A 421 4.69 -40.44 21.36
N SER A 422 3.41 -40.44 21.69
CA SER A 422 2.60 -39.22 21.73
C SER A 422 3.07 -38.27 22.83
N SER A 423 2.76 -36.99 22.63
CA SER A 423 3.01 -35.98 23.66
C SER A 423 2.07 -36.23 24.85
N ALA A 424 2.60 -36.12 26.05
CA ALA A 424 1.85 -36.35 27.27
C ALA A 424 2.26 -35.38 28.37
N ARG A 425 1.29 -34.97 29.17
CA ARG A 425 1.54 -34.17 30.38
C ARG A 425 1.00 -34.89 31.59
N LEU A 426 1.73 -34.73 32.69
CA LEU A 426 1.31 -35.26 33.98
C LEU A 426 0.75 -34.13 34.84
N ILE A 427 -0.46 -34.32 35.33
CA ILE A 427 -1.21 -33.34 36.11
C ILE A 427 -1.36 -33.90 37.52
N ARG A 428 -0.97 -33.11 38.50
CA ARG A 428 -1.11 -33.39 39.96
C ARG A 428 -1.86 -32.23 40.60
N ASP A 429 -2.95 -32.51 41.27
CA ASP A 429 -3.78 -31.52 41.97
C ASP A 429 -4.14 -30.31 41.08
N GLY A 430 -4.40 -30.55 39.77
CA GLY A 430 -4.74 -29.54 38.80
C GLY A 430 -3.55 -28.75 38.19
N ALA A 431 -2.32 -29.03 38.64
CA ALA A 431 -1.11 -28.40 38.09
C ALA A 431 -0.32 -29.35 37.17
N ILE A 432 0.19 -28.84 36.08
CA ILE A 432 1.06 -29.59 35.16
C ILE A 432 2.44 -29.72 35.82
N ILE A 433 2.82 -30.93 36.18
CA ILE A 433 4.11 -31.23 36.84
C ILE A 433 5.18 -31.59 35.81
N PHE A 434 4.77 -32.23 34.73
CA PHE A 434 5.71 -32.65 33.67
C PHE A 434 5.03 -32.60 32.31
N ASN A 435 5.81 -32.22 31.31
CA ASN A 435 5.42 -32.24 29.90
C ASN A 435 6.50 -32.95 29.09
N GLY A 436 6.16 -33.97 28.36
CA GLY A 436 7.09 -34.78 27.61
C GLY A 436 6.42 -35.76 26.67
N LYS A 437 6.99 -36.94 26.48
CA LYS A 437 6.45 -37.98 25.59
C LYS A 437 6.27 -39.31 26.34
N ILE A 438 5.28 -40.09 25.90
CA ILE A 438 5.12 -41.44 26.38
C ILE A 438 6.30 -42.28 25.89
N GLY A 439 6.95 -42.98 26.81
CA GLY A 439 8.04 -43.87 26.53
C GLY A 439 7.55 -45.25 26.05
N SER A 440 7.02 -46.04 26.98
CA SER A 440 6.49 -47.36 26.69
C SER A 440 5.16 -47.58 27.38
N ILE A 441 4.31 -48.37 26.77
CA ILE A 441 3.02 -48.78 27.32
C ILE A 441 3.04 -50.30 27.46
N PHE A 442 2.64 -50.79 28.63
CA PHE A 442 2.62 -52.21 28.96
C PHE A 442 1.21 -52.66 29.33
N ARG A 443 0.81 -53.83 28.88
CA ARG A 443 -0.40 -54.52 29.28
C ARG A 443 -0.07 -55.96 29.67
N GLU A 444 -0.41 -56.36 30.89
CA GLU A 444 -0.15 -57.71 31.44
C GLU A 444 1.31 -58.21 31.37
N LYS A 445 2.30 -57.46 31.10
CA LYS A 445 3.74 -57.68 30.87
C LYS A 445 4.21 -57.51 29.41
N ASP A 446 3.30 -57.43 28.46
CA ASP A 446 3.66 -57.21 27.07
C ASP A 446 3.63 -55.74 26.69
N GLN A 447 4.57 -55.32 25.86
CA GLN A 447 4.61 -53.95 25.35
C GLN A 447 3.59 -53.77 24.22
N THR A 448 2.71 -52.78 24.35
CA THR A 448 1.68 -52.45 23.35
C THR A 448 1.91 -51.07 22.78
N LYS A 449 1.42 -50.83 21.55
CA LYS A 449 1.53 -49.53 20.90
C LYS A 449 0.41 -48.57 21.33
N GLN A 450 -0.74 -49.11 21.71
CA GLN A 450 -1.93 -48.30 22.07
C GLN A 450 -2.83 -49.04 23.07
N VAL A 451 -3.57 -48.27 23.88
CA VAL A 451 -4.55 -48.76 24.83
C VAL A 451 -5.76 -47.82 24.85
N SER A 452 -6.97 -48.40 24.72
CA SER A 452 -8.22 -47.65 24.71
C SER A 452 -8.85 -47.47 26.08
N ALA A 453 -9.84 -46.60 26.20
CA ALA A 453 -10.54 -46.28 27.42
C ALA A 453 -11.10 -47.53 28.16
N GLY A 454 -11.11 -47.49 29.48
CA GLY A 454 -11.60 -48.52 30.35
C GLY A 454 -10.59 -49.63 30.69
N LEU A 455 -9.47 -49.70 30.00
CA LEU A 455 -8.44 -50.74 30.21
C LEU A 455 -7.32 -50.23 31.12
N GLU A 456 -6.74 -51.17 31.87
CA GLU A 456 -5.57 -50.91 32.72
C GLU A 456 -4.27 -51.15 31.93
N CYS A 457 -3.27 -50.26 32.16
CA CYS A 457 -1.97 -50.33 31.51
C CYS A 457 -0.88 -49.74 32.38
N GLY A 458 0.37 -50.15 32.12
CA GLY A 458 1.54 -49.54 32.71
C GLY A 458 2.10 -48.50 31.74
N ILE A 459 2.23 -47.25 32.16
CA ILE A 459 2.75 -46.17 31.33
C ILE A 459 4.08 -45.69 31.87
N THR A 460 5.03 -45.45 30.95
CA THR A 460 6.27 -44.76 31.27
C THR A 460 6.36 -43.45 30.50
N LEU A 461 6.77 -42.36 31.13
CA LEU A 461 7.09 -41.11 30.47
C LEU A 461 8.62 -41.07 30.25
N LYS A 462 9.05 -40.52 29.12
CA LYS A 462 10.48 -40.31 28.86
C LYS A 462 11.02 -39.27 29.81
N ASP A 463 12.17 -39.60 30.46
CA ASP A 463 12.92 -38.70 31.34
C ASP A 463 12.15 -38.26 32.60
N PHE A 464 11.11 -39.01 33.01
CA PHE A 464 10.34 -38.74 34.23
C PHE A 464 10.04 -39.99 35.02
N ALA A 465 10.19 -39.93 36.34
CA ALA A 465 9.99 -41.09 37.25
C ALA A 465 9.33 -40.75 38.60
N ASP A 466 8.87 -39.48 38.78
CA ASP A 466 8.24 -39.05 40.04
C ASP A 466 6.72 -39.12 39.96
N TYR A 467 6.19 -40.33 39.76
CA TYR A 467 4.74 -40.57 39.75
C TYR A 467 4.17 -40.63 41.15
N GLN A 468 2.94 -40.16 41.33
CA GLN A 468 2.15 -40.34 42.54
C GLN A 468 0.78 -40.94 42.22
N LYS A 469 0.15 -41.59 43.24
CA LYS A 469 -1.23 -42.08 43.06
C LYS A 469 -2.18 -40.91 42.86
N LYS A 470 -3.15 -41.05 41.97
CA LYS A 470 -4.13 -40.04 41.51
C LYS A 470 -3.58 -38.96 40.56
N ASP A 471 -2.30 -39.04 40.15
CA ASP A 471 -1.86 -38.21 39.04
C ASP A 471 -2.62 -38.58 37.76
N ILE A 472 -2.88 -37.59 36.90
CA ILE A 472 -3.52 -37.79 35.64
C ILE A 472 -2.49 -37.62 34.54
N ILE A 473 -2.37 -38.61 33.63
CA ILE A 473 -1.57 -38.51 32.39
C ILE A 473 -2.54 -38.15 31.26
N GLU A 474 -2.44 -36.95 30.74
CA GLU A 474 -3.14 -36.53 29.53
C GLU A 474 -2.23 -36.69 28.30
N VAL A 475 -2.78 -37.31 27.27
CA VAL A 475 -2.11 -37.49 25.98
C VAL A 475 -2.74 -36.56 24.97
N TYR A 476 -1.91 -35.84 24.25
CA TYR A 476 -2.39 -34.87 23.26
C TYR A 476 -1.56 -34.91 21.99
N ASN A 477 -2.17 -34.52 20.89
CA ASN A 477 -1.51 -34.18 19.63
C ASN A 477 -1.41 -32.67 19.52
N SER A 478 -0.25 -32.16 19.15
CA SER A 478 -0.05 -30.76 18.77
C SER A 478 0.02 -30.65 17.25
N THR A 479 -0.92 -29.95 16.65
CA THR A 479 -0.85 -29.52 15.26
C THR A 479 -0.42 -28.07 15.20
N THR A 480 0.65 -27.80 14.47
CA THR A 480 1.16 -26.46 14.24
C THR A 480 0.55 -25.93 12.96
N THR A 481 -0.26 -24.88 13.02
CA THR A 481 -0.82 -24.19 11.87
C THR A 481 -0.12 -22.84 11.67
N GLU A 482 0.30 -22.56 10.44
CA GLU A 482 0.82 -21.25 10.06
C GLU A 482 -0.32 -20.24 10.07
N ARG A 483 -0.12 -19.10 10.72
CA ARG A 483 -1.09 -17.99 10.74
C ARG A 483 -0.96 -17.16 9.48
N THR A 484 -2.10 -16.70 8.94
CA THR A 484 -2.19 -15.71 7.85
C THR A 484 -2.69 -14.37 8.39
N ILE A 485 -2.20 -13.26 7.82
CA ILE A 485 -2.59 -11.87 8.16
C ILE A 485 -3.57 -11.35 7.13
#